data_4faf84ad9011cef584dcfd939b97b2bd
#
_entry.id   4faf84ad9011cef584dcfd939b97b2bd
#
_cell.length_a   1.000
_cell.length_b   1.000
_cell.length_c   1.000
_cell.angle_alpha   90.00
_cell.angle_beta   90.00
_cell.angle_gamma   90.00
#
_symmetry.space_group_name_H-M   'P 1'
#
loop_
_entity.id
_entity.type
_entity.pdbx_description
1 polymer ?
#
loop_
_entity_poly.entity_id
_entity_poly.type
_entity_poly.pdbx_seq_one_letter_code
_entity_poly.pdbx_strand_id
1 'polypeptide(L)'
;TEVDGWSNARTVIQIVTDDMPFLVDSVAGGLVGAGIDIHLIVHPQLIVSRDAVGHLEAVLDRDATGKVAKGAVGEVAESWMLLAVDRESDEARRNELERTVRHVLEDVRQAVEDWPKMRTKALVVAAELEGAPPEGIDADETALAIRFLRWMADNHFTFLGYRDYTLRQTEAGEVIEPVTGSGLGLLRSDPPLGKAPEVLSAEASAKAHEANILVLTKANSRSTVHRVAHLDYVGVKAYADDGTVVAARRFAERICVVLEHD
;
A
#
# COMPACT_ATOMS: atom_id res chain seq x y z
N THR A 1 16.79 -22.87 19.19
CA THR A 1 17.95 -23.71 18.81
C THR A 1 18.88 -23.88 20.00
N GLU A 2 19.82 -24.82 19.95
CA GLU A 2 20.84 -24.97 21.02
C GLU A 2 21.63 -23.66 21.21
N VAL A 3 21.78 -22.88 20.15
CA VAL A 3 22.49 -21.60 20.14
C VAL A 3 21.74 -20.53 20.94
N ASP A 4 20.41 -20.54 20.89
CA ASP A 4 19.58 -19.51 21.55
C ASP A 4 19.13 -19.91 22.95
N GLY A 5 19.51 -21.10 23.43
CA GLY A 5 19.19 -21.60 24.78
C GLY A 5 17.72 -21.99 25.00
N TRP A 6 16.92 -22.07 23.93
CA TRP A 6 15.52 -22.50 23.97
C TRP A 6 15.15 -23.35 22.76
N SER A 7 14.09 -24.14 22.89
CA SER A 7 13.56 -24.94 21.79
C SER A 7 12.04 -24.83 21.72
N ASN A 8 11.48 -24.97 20.53
CA ASN A 8 10.05 -25.00 20.28
C ASN A 8 9.71 -26.17 19.35
N ALA A 9 8.57 -26.81 19.58
CA ALA A 9 8.06 -27.86 18.68
C ALA A 9 7.57 -27.29 17.34
N ARG A 10 7.39 -25.97 17.23
CA ARG A 10 6.91 -25.23 16.05
C ARG A 10 8.07 -24.48 15.39
N THR A 11 7.84 -24.04 14.18
CA THR A 11 8.69 -23.03 13.54
C THR A 11 8.40 -21.67 14.16
N VAL A 12 9.45 -20.93 14.51
CA VAL A 12 9.34 -19.59 15.08
C VAL A 12 9.94 -18.59 14.11
N ILE A 13 9.17 -17.55 13.79
CA ILE A 13 9.58 -16.42 12.99
C ILE A 13 9.75 -15.24 13.94
N GLN A 14 10.92 -14.63 13.94
CA GLN A 14 11.22 -13.42 14.69
C GLN A 14 11.47 -12.26 13.73
N ILE A 15 10.81 -11.13 13.98
CA ILE A 15 10.90 -9.92 13.16
C ILE A 15 11.19 -8.75 14.10
N VAL A 16 12.20 -7.96 13.74
CA VAL A 16 12.50 -6.67 14.38
C VAL A 16 12.55 -5.64 13.26
N THR A 17 11.73 -4.61 13.36
CA THR A 17 11.64 -3.54 12.36
C THR A 17 11.18 -2.24 13.02
N ASP A 18 11.32 -1.12 12.33
CA ASP A 18 10.73 0.16 12.77
C ASP A 18 9.22 -0.03 13.02
N ASP A 19 8.71 0.61 14.08
CA ASP A 19 7.28 0.54 14.37
C ASP A 19 6.49 1.34 13.34
N MET A 20 5.52 0.70 12.72
CA MET A 20 4.63 1.30 11.74
C MET A 20 3.26 0.59 11.69
N PRO A 21 2.21 1.25 11.19
CA PRO A 21 0.90 0.63 11.04
C PRO A 21 0.93 -0.57 10.08
N PHE A 22 -0.05 -1.46 10.24
CA PHE A 22 -0.34 -2.62 9.38
C PHE A 22 0.62 -3.82 9.48
N LEU A 23 1.69 -3.77 10.25
CA LEU A 23 2.71 -4.83 10.30
C LEU A 23 2.12 -6.20 10.64
N VAL A 24 1.40 -6.33 11.76
CA VAL A 24 0.88 -7.63 12.25
C VAL A 24 -0.12 -8.22 11.28
N ASP A 25 -1.10 -7.43 10.85
CA ASP A 25 -2.16 -7.88 9.94
C ASP A 25 -1.57 -8.33 8.60
N SER A 26 -0.58 -7.58 8.09
CA SER A 26 0.05 -7.88 6.81
C SER A 26 0.90 -9.14 6.87
N VAL A 27 1.75 -9.27 7.88
CA VAL A 27 2.60 -10.46 8.06
C VAL A 27 1.72 -11.70 8.29
N ALA A 28 0.72 -11.61 9.17
CA ALA A 28 -0.19 -12.71 9.42
C ALA A 28 -0.95 -13.09 8.13
N GLY A 29 -1.46 -12.10 7.40
CA GLY A 29 -2.14 -12.31 6.12
C GLY A 29 -1.25 -12.97 5.06
N GLY A 30 0.00 -12.56 4.96
CA GLY A 30 0.99 -13.14 4.04
C GLY A 30 1.28 -14.61 4.36
N LEU A 31 1.47 -14.96 5.63
CA LEU A 31 1.68 -16.35 6.08
C LEU A 31 0.46 -17.23 5.84
N VAL A 32 -0.74 -16.77 6.23
CA VAL A 32 -2.00 -17.49 5.97
C VAL A 32 -2.23 -17.65 4.46
N GLY A 33 -1.94 -16.64 3.66
CA GLY A 33 -1.99 -16.70 2.19
C GLY A 33 -1.02 -17.72 1.58
N ALA A 34 0.10 -18.00 2.26
CA ALA A 34 1.05 -19.05 1.91
C ALA A 34 0.66 -20.44 2.45
N GLY A 35 -0.52 -20.57 3.08
CA GLY A 35 -1.04 -21.82 3.63
C GLY A 35 -0.40 -22.24 4.96
N ILE A 36 0.07 -21.29 5.75
CA ILE A 36 0.69 -21.51 7.05
C ILE A 36 -0.28 -21.11 8.17
N ASP A 37 -0.54 -22.03 9.09
CA ASP A 37 -1.33 -21.75 10.27
C ASP A 37 -0.49 -21.09 11.37
N ILE A 38 -1.04 -20.02 11.95
CA ILE A 38 -0.39 -19.23 13.02
C ILE A 38 -1.03 -19.61 14.35
N HIS A 39 -0.21 -20.02 15.32
CA HIS A 39 -0.66 -20.46 16.63
C HIS A 39 -0.46 -19.43 17.74
N LEU A 40 0.53 -18.56 17.57
CA LEU A 40 0.85 -17.51 18.54
C LEU A 40 1.44 -16.31 17.80
N ILE A 41 1.01 -15.13 18.19
CA ILE A 41 1.64 -13.86 17.84
C ILE A 41 1.92 -13.10 19.12
N VAL A 42 3.18 -12.72 19.32
CA VAL A 42 3.61 -11.79 20.38
C VAL A 42 4.18 -10.58 19.68
N HIS A 43 3.67 -9.38 19.99
CA HIS A 43 4.05 -8.15 19.29
C HIS A 43 4.20 -6.99 20.27
N PRO A 44 5.27 -6.91 21.06
CA PRO A 44 5.59 -5.70 21.80
C PRO A 44 6.13 -4.61 20.88
N GLN A 45 5.72 -3.39 21.15
CA GLN A 45 6.32 -2.17 20.63
C GLN A 45 7.29 -1.65 21.68
N LEU A 46 8.56 -1.54 21.32
CA LEU A 46 9.63 -1.15 22.22
C LEU A 46 10.26 0.17 21.76
N ILE A 47 10.67 0.97 22.72
CA ILE A 47 11.58 2.08 22.43
C ILE A 47 12.98 1.60 22.76
N VAL A 48 13.87 1.68 21.80
CA VAL A 48 15.24 1.18 21.95
C VAL A 48 16.25 2.26 21.64
N SER A 49 17.44 2.13 22.22
CA SER A 49 18.62 2.87 21.80
C SER A 49 19.54 1.94 21.00
N ARG A 50 20.01 2.43 19.84
CA ARG A 50 20.97 1.74 19.01
C ARG A 50 22.20 2.60 18.75
N ASP A 51 23.36 1.94 18.68
CA ASP A 51 24.59 2.62 18.29
C ASP A 51 24.60 2.99 16.79
N ALA A 52 25.63 3.70 16.36
CA ALA A 52 25.78 4.17 14.97
C ALA A 52 25.88 3.04 13.92
N VAL A 53 26.14 1.79 14.34
CA VAL A 53 26.20 0.60 13.48
C VAL A 53 24.98 -0.32 13.65
N GLY A 54 24.01 0.12 14.47
CA GLY A 54 22.70 -0.55 14.62
C GLY A 54 22.66 -1.61 15.73
N HIS A 55 23.65 -1.75 16.58
CA HIS A 55 23.59 -2.67 17.72
C HIS A 55 22.66 -2.11 18.79
N LEU A 56 21.87 -3.00 19.40
CA LEU A 56 21.00 -2.68 20.51
C LEU A 56 21.84 -2.34 21.75
N GLU A 57 21.72 -1.12 22.25
CA GLU A 57 22.37 -0.67 23.48
C GLU A 57 21.46 -0.80 24.71
N ALA A 58 20.20 -0.40 24.55
CA ALA A 58 19.22 -0.45 25.63
C ALA A 58 17.77 -0.59 25.12
N VAL A 59 16.93 -1.22 25.94
CA VAL A 59 15.47 -1.13 25.85
C VAL A 59 15.03 -0.12 26.89
N LEU A 60 14.29 0.90 26.47
CA LEU A 60 13.91 2.02 27.31
C LEU A 60 12.50 1.83 27.86
N ASP A 61 12.33 2.05 29.15
CA ASP A 61 11.03 2.00 29.79
C ASP A 61 10.22 3.27 29.46
N ARG A 62 8.92 3.09 29.28
CA ARG A 62 7.96 4.20 29.27
C ARG A 62 7.67 4.61 30.72
N ASP A 63 7.63 5.91 30.99
CA ASP A 63 7.17 6.39 32.29
C ASP A 63 5.67 6.05 32.52
N ALA A 64 5.19 6.30 33.75
CA ALA A 64 3.79 6.05 34.12
C ALA A 64 2.77 6.85 33.26
N THR A 65 3.21 7.81 32.45
CA THR A 65 2.39 8.59 31.51
C THR A 65 2.47 8.04 30.08
N GLY A 66 3.23 6.96 29.85
CA GLY A 66 3.47 6.36 28.54
C GLY A 66 4.47 7.15 27.68
N LYS A 67 5.12 8.18 28.23
CA LYS A 67 6.17 8.94 27.55
C LYS A 67 7.54 8.31 27.79
N VAL A 68 8.34 8.25 26.74
CA VAL A 68 9.77 7.95 26.87
C VAL A 68 10.45 9.14 27.50
N ALA A 69 11.39 8.92 28.42
CA ALA A 69 12.23 9.98 28.94
C ALA A 69 12.94 10.67 27.78
N LYS A 70 12.55 11.91 27.46
CA LYS A 70 13.16 12.67 26.36
C LYS A 70 14.66 12.85 26.60
N GLY A 71 15.47 12.44 25.65
CA GLY A 71 16.82 12.97 25.58
C GLY A 71 17.95 12.06 25.11
N ALA A 72 17.75 10.81 24.71
CA ALA A 72 18.84 10.03 24.15
C ALA A 72 18.88 10.19 22.62
N VAL A 73 20.04 10.54 22.10
CA VAL A 73 20.33 10.48 20.65
C VAL A 73 20.29 9.01 20.25
N GLY A 74 19.46 8.64 19.24
CA GLY A 74 19.36 7.26 18.76
C GLY A 74 18.16 6.46 19.27
N GLU A 75 17.16 7.10 19.92
CA GLU A 75 15.91 6.43 20.29
C GLU A 75 15.05 6.11 19.06
N VAL A 76 14.69 4.84 18.90
CA VAL A 76 13.84 4.35 17.81
C VAL A 76 12.69 3.54 18.38
N ALA A 77 11.49 3.77 17.85
CA ALA A 77 10.34 2.91 18.11
C ALA A 77 10.42 1.68 17.20
N GLU A 78 10.45 0.50 17.78
CA GLU A 78 10.54 -0.75 17.05
C GLU A 78 9.36 -1.68 17.37
N SER A 79 8.91 -2.37 16.36
CA SER A 79 8.01 -3.51 16.44
C SER A 79 8.81 -4.81 16.52
N TRP A 80 8.68 -5.52 17.62
CA TRP A 80 9.29 -6.83 17.81
C TRP A 80 8.19 -7.88 17.72
N MET A 81 8.23 -8.71 16.69
CA MET A 81 7.21 -9.75 16.50
C MET A 81 7.82 -11.13 16.64
N LEU A 82 7.13 -12.01 17.36
CA LEU A 82 7.39 -13.43 17.40
C LEU A 82 6.12 -14.16 16.96
N LEU A 83 6.23 -14.96 15.91
CA LEU A 83 5.15 -15.79 15.42
C LEU A 83 5.52 -17.26 15.55
N ALA A 84 4.71 -18.06 16.23
CA ALA A 84 4.83 -19.51 16.24
C ALA A 84 3.85 -20.08 15.22
N VAL A 85 4.38 -20.74 14.19
CA VAL A 85 3.63 -21.30 13.06
C VAL A 85 3.79 -22.81 13.00
N ASP A 86 3.05 -23.46 12.12
CA ASP A 86 3.24 -24.90 11.88
C ASP A 86 4.71 -25.25 11.64
N ARG A 87 5.09 -26.45 12.13
CA ARG A 87 6.47 -26.90 11.99
C ARG A 87 6.81 -27.11 10.53
N GLU A 88 7.74 -26.30 10.02
CA GLU A 88 8.31 -26.47 8.70
C GLU A 88 9.73 -27.02 8.81
N SER A 89 9.93 -28.23 8.33
CA SER A 89 11.23 -28.93 8.36
C SER A 89 11.98 -28.81 7.03
N ASP A 90 11.29 -28.51 5.94
CA ASP A 90 11.90 -28.29 4.64
C ASP A 90 12.58 -26.92 4.58
N GLU A 91 13.88 -26.91 4.29
CA GLU A 91 14.66 -25.68 4.18
C GLU A 91 14.22 -24.80 3.01
N ALA A 92 13.88 -25.37 1.87
CA ALA A 92 13.42 -24.62 0.71
C ALA A 92 12.10 -23.88 1.04
N ARG A 93 11.21 -24.56 1.76
CA ARG A 93 9.94 -23.98 2.23
C ARG A 93 10.16 -22.87 3.26
N ARG A 94 11.09 -23.06 4.21
CA ARG A 94 11.46 -21.98 5.16
C ARG A 94 12.01 -20.76 4.45
N ASN A 95 12.87 -20.93 3.45
CA ASN A 95 13.41 -19.85 2.63
C ASN A 95 12.31 -19.13 1.82
N GLU A 96 11.28 -19.85 1.37
CA GLU A 96 10.11 -19.26 0.72
C GLU A 96 9.30 -18.41 1.70
N LEU A 97 9.06 -18.89 2.91
CA LEU A 97 8.37 -18.14 3.96
C LEU A 97 9.13 -16.87 4.35
N GLU A 98 10.45 -16.96 4.49
CA GLU A 98 11.29 -15.79 4.76
C GLU A 98 11.13 -14.73 3.64
N ARG A 99 11.20 -15.17 2.38
CA ARG A 99 11.00 -14.25 1.24
C ARG A 99 9.61 -13.62 1.24
N THR A 100 8.57 -14.39 1.56
CA THR A 100 7.20 -13.89 1.69
C THR A 100 7.10 -12.82 2.77
N VAL A 101 7.65 -13.07 3.96
CA VAL A 101 7.64 -12.11 5.06
C VAL A 101 8.42 -10.84 4.70
N ARG A 102 9.62 -10.98 4.10
CA ARG A 102 10.42 -9.82 3.67
C ARG A 102 9.69 -8.97 2.63
N HIS A 103 9.04 -9.61 1.66
CA HIS A 103 8.25 -8.91 0.64
C HIS A 103 7.07 -8.14 1.28
N VAL A 104 6.34 -8.78 2.19
CA VAL A 104 5.24 -8.12 2.90
C VAL A 104 5.73 -6.91 3.71
N LEU A 105 6.85 -7.05 4.42
CA LEU A 105 7.44 -5.95 5.20
C LEU A 105 7.88 -4.80 4.31
N GLU A 106 8.45 -5.08 3.14
CA GLU A 106 8.82 -4.07 2.15
C GLU A 106 7.60 -3.33 1.61
N ASP A 107 6.54 -4.06 1.28
CA ASP A 107 5.26 -3.48 0.82
C ASP A 107 4.63 -2.57 1.88
N VAL A 108 4.62 -3.01 3.15
CA VAL A 108 4.14 -2.19 4.27
C VAL A 108 4.95 -0.90 4.38
N ARG A 109 6.28 -1.01 4.34
CA ARG A 109 7.18 0.15 4.43
C ARG A 109 6.92 1.14 3.29
N GLN A 110 6.84 0.65 2.06
CA GLN A 110 6.57 1.51 0.89
C GLN A 110 5.22 2.22 1.00
N ALA A 111 4.17 1.50 1.40
CA ALA A 111 2.84 2.09 1.57
C ALA A 111 2.82 3.17 2.66
N VAL A 112 3.47 2.92 3.80
CA VAL A 112 3.50 3.85 4.94
C VAL A 112 4.37 5.08 4.63
N GLU A 113 5.56 4.91 4.07
CA GLU A 113 6.46 6.01 3.70
C GLU A 113 5.86 6.94 2.66
N ASP A 114 5.13 6.39 1.68
CA ASP A 114 4.54 7.18 0.60
C ASP A 114 3.13 7.68 0.92
N TRP A 115 2.52 7.25 2.03
CA TRP A 115 1.17 7.66 2.39
C TRP A 115 0.94 9.18 2.37
N PRO A 116 1.83 10.03 2.95
CA PRO A 116 1.68 11.49 2.89
C PRO A 116 1.72 12.03 1.46
N LYS A 117 2.56 11.44 0.59
CA LYS A 117 2.67 11.83 -0.81
C LYS A 117 1.40 11.45 -1.59
N MET A 118 0.88 10.24 -1.38
CA MET A 118 -0.36 9.77 -2.02
C MET A 118 -1.55 10.62 -1.62
N ARG A 119 -1.67 10.96 -0.33
CA ARG A 119 -2.67 11.91 0.18
C ARG A 119 -2.56 13.28 -0.49
N THR A 120 -1.34 13.81 -0.61
CA THR A 120 -1.08 15.08 -1.30
C THR A 120 -1.48 15.01 -2.77
N LYS A 121 -1.21 13.90 -3.47
CA LYS A 121 -1.64 13.69 -4.86
C LYS A 121 -3.15 13.81 -5.01
N ALA A 122 -3.95 13.22 -4.11
CA ALA A 122 -5.41 13.37 -4.15
C ALA A 122 -5.87 14.82 -4.02
N LEU A 123 -5.24 15.59 -3.11
CA LEU A 123 -5.54 17.02 -2.93
C LEU A 123 -5.10 17.88 -4.14
N VAL A 124 -3.95 17.57 -4.74
CA VAL A 124 -3.48 18.25 -5.97
C VAL A 124 -4.44 18.02 -7.11
N VAL A 125 -4.88 16.77 -7.33
CA VAL A 125 -5.86 16.44 -8.38
C VAL A 125 -7.20 17.16 -8.13
N ALA A 126 -7.66 17.22 -6.89
CA ALA A 126 -8.87 17.96 -6.55
C ALA A 126 -8.73 19.47 -6.84
N ALA A 127 -7.58 20.08 -6.55
CA ALA A 127 -7.32 21.48 -6.84
C ALA A 127 -7.18 21.76 -8.36
N GLU A 128 -6.58 20.85 -9.11
CA GLU A 128 -6.51 20.94 -10.58
C GLU A 128 -7.91 20.93 -11.21
N LEU A 129 -8.79 20.01 -10.79
CA LEU A 129 -10.18 19.93 -11.26
C LEU A 129 -10.99 21.20 -10.88
N GLU A 130 -10.69 21.82 -9.73
CA GLU A 130 -11.35 23.04 -9.28
C GLU A 130 -10.87 24.27 -10.10
N GLY A 131 -9.57 24.33 -10.39
CA GLY A 131 -8.96 25.43 -11.14
C GLY A 131 -9.21 25.38 -12.65
N ALA A 132 -9.34 24.17 -13.23
CA ALA A 132 -9.57 23.93 -14.64
C ALA A 132 -10.53 22.74 -14.83
N PRO A 133 -11.84 22.96 -14.67
CA PRO A 133 -12.85 21.93 -14.91
C PRO A 133 -12.78 21.44 -16.36
N PRO A 134 -12.85 20.11 -16.62
CA PRO A 134 -12.76 19.60 -17.98
C PRO A 134 -13.98 20.02 -18.81
N GLU A 135 -13.73 20.43 -20.06
CA GLU A 135 -14.82 20.75 -20.99
C GLU A 135 -15.65 19.51 -21.34
N GLY A 136 -16.98 19.70 -21.46
CA GLY A 136 -17.90 18.61 -21.81
C GLY A 136 -18.27 17.69 -20.66
N ILE A 137 -17.75 17.91 -19.46
CA ILE A 137 -18.14 17.18 -18.24
C ILE A 137 -19.13 18.02 -17.43
N ASP A 138 -20.15 17.36 -16.89
CA ASP A 138 -21.16 18.01 -16.05
C ASP A 138 -20.53 18.64 -14.80
N ALA A 139 -21.00 19.85 -14.44
CA ALA A 139 -20.47 20.57 -13.29
C ALA A 139 -20.72 19.84 -11.96
N ASP A 140 -21.84 19.12 -11.84
CA ASP A 140 -22.16 18.33 -10.64
C ASP A 140 -21.25 17.11 -10.54
N GLU A 141 -20.90 16.46 -11.65
CA GLU A 141 -19.91 15.37 -11.73
C GLU A 141 -18.53 15.87 -11.29
N THR A 142 -18.10 17.03 -11.79
CA THR A 142 -16.83 17.65 -11.38
C THR A 142 -16.83 17.97 -9.87
N ALA A 143 -17.89 18.56 -9.37
CA ALA A 143 -18.03 18.88 -7.95
C ALA A 143 -18.04 17.61 -7.07
N LEU A 144 -18.67 16.52 -7.55
CA LEU A 144 -18.67 15.22 -6.87
C LEU A 144 -17.26 14.65 -6.80
N ALA A 145 -16.52 14.66 -7.91
CA ALA A 145 -15.14 14.14 -7.97
C ALA A 145 -14.22 14.91 -7.01
N ILE A 146 -14.32 16.24 -6.97
CA ILE A 146 -13.54 17.08 -6.05
C ILE A 146 -13.88 16.74 -4.58
N ARG A 147 -15.16 16.62 -4.23
CA ARG A 147 -15.58 16.26 -2.86
C ARG A 147 -15.08 14.87 -2.48
N PHE A 148 -15.16 13.91 -3.40
CA PHE A 148 -14.71 12.53 -3.17
C PHE A 148 -13.20 12.47 -2.93
N LEU A 149 -12.39 13.15 -3.75
CA LEU A 149 -10.94 13.21 -3.57
C LEU A 149 -10.53 13.86 -2.24
N ARG A 150 -11.21 14.93 -1.84
CA ARG A 150 -10.99 15.58 -0.55
C ARG A 150 -11.39 14.68 0.62
N TRP A 151 -12.52 13.97 0.49
CA TRP A 151 -12.97 12.99 1.46
C TRP A 151 -11.95 11.84 1.61
N MET A 152 -11.43 11.30 0.52
CA MET A 152 -10.35 10.31 0.55
C MET A 152 -9.14 10.84 1.35
N ALA A 153 -8.71 12.08 1.08
CA ALA A 153 -7.57 12.70 1.73
C ALA A 153 -7.81 13.05 3.22
N ASP A 154 -9.05 13.08 3.67
CA ASP A 154 -9.44 13.36 5.07
C ASP A 154 -9.57 12.07 5.91
N ASN A 155 -8.62 11.16 5.77
CA ASN A 155 -8.49 9.90 6.50
C ASN A 155 -9.66 8.89 6.35
N HIS A 156 -10.45 9.02 5.29
CA HIS A 156 -11.52 8.07 4.97
C HIS A 156 -11.07 7.01 3.95
N PHE A 157 -9.80 7.05 3.56
CA PHE A 157 -9.24 6.19 2.53
C PHE A 157 -7.84 5.73 2.92
N THR A 158 -7.59 4.43 2.90
CA THR A 158 -6.28 3.86 3.18
C THR A 158 -5.47 3.78 1.90
N PHE A 159 -4.71 4.81 1.59
CA PHE A 159 -3.85 4.81 0.42
C PHE A 159 -2.76 3.74 0.53
N LEU A 160 -2.77 2.78 -0.38
CA LEU A 160 -1.77 1.73 -0.48
C LEU A 160 -0.87 1.89 -1.70
N GLY A 161 -1.33 2.55 -2.75
CA GLY A 161 -0.56 2.79 -3.95
C GLY A 161 -1.12 3.94 -4.80
N TYR A 162 -0.27 4.54 -5.61
CA TYR A 162 -0.60 5.56 -6.60
C TYR A 162 0.28 5.40 -7.82
N ARG A 163 -0.26 5.71 -9.02
CA ARG A 163 0.51 5.83 -10.24
C ARG A 163 -0.23 6.66 -11.29
N ASP A 164 0.52 7.44 -12.06
CA ASP A 164 0.06 8.10 -13.26
C ASP A 164 0.16 7.17 -14.48
N TYR A 165 -0.78 7.32 -15.40
CA TYR A 165 -0.83 6.59 -16.66
C TYR A 165 -1.12 7.55 -17.81
N THR A 166 -0.56 7.27 -18.97
CA THR A 166 -0.94 7.91 -20.24
C THR A 166 -1.85 6.98 -21.03
N LEU A 167 -2.80 7.56 -21.73
CA LEU A 167 -3.70 6.86 -22.65
C LEU A 167 -3.35 7.33 -24.06
N ARG A 168 -3.08 6.42 -25.00
CA ARG A 168 -2.78 6.79 -26.36
C ARG A 168 -3.22 5.73 -27.34
N GLN A 169 -3.56 6.19 -28.57
CA GLN A 169 -3.90 5.32 -29.69
C GLN A 169 -2.65 4.78 -30.35
N THR A 170 -2.64 3.47 -30.67
CA THR A 170 -1.59 2.77 -31.41
C THR A 170 -2.20 1.96 -32.56
N GLU A 171 -1.36 1.38 -33.41
CA GLU A 171 -1.81 0.45 -34.47
C GLU A 171 -2.48 -0.81 -33.90
N ALA A 172 -2.08 -1.25 -32.70
CA ALA A 172 -2.64 -2.40 -32.00
C ALA A 172 -3.96 -2.09 -31.27
N GLY A 173 -4.36 -0.82 -31.18
CA GLY A 173 -5.50 -0.33 -30.41
C GLY A 173 -5.09 0.74 -29.40
N GLU A 174 -6.03 1.10 -28.55
CA GLU A 174 -5.77 2.03 -27.46
C GLU A 174 -4.98 1.34 -26.34
N VAL A 175 -3.94 2.01 -25.86
CA VAL A 175 -3.05 1.47 -24.82
C VAL A 175 -3.00 2.40 -23.62
N ILE A 176 -2.86 1.78 -22.45
CA ILE A 176 -2.57 2.47 -21.19
C ILE A 176 -1.14 2.13 -20.77
N GLU A 177 -0.34 3.16 -20.53
CA GLU A 177 1.07 3.03 -20.16
C GLU A 177 1.32 3.72 -18.80
N PRO A 178 1.99 3.06 -17.85
CA PRO A 178 2.40 3.70 -16.61
C PRO A 178 3.48 4.75 -16.89
N VAL A 179 3.34 5.92 -16.29
CA VAL A 179 4.37 6.97 -16.34
C VAL A 179 5.52 6.55 -15.41
N THR A 180 6.71 6.40 -15.98
CA THR A 180 7.92 6.01 -15.25
C THR A 180 8.22 6.99 -14.11
N GLY A 181 8.54 6.46 -12.93
CA GLY A 181 8.87 7.24 -11.74
C GLY A 181 7.66 7.92 -11.05
N SER A 182 6.44 7.73 -11.53
CA SER A 182 5.24 8.29 -10.89
C SER A 182 4.68 7.41 -9.77
N GLY A 183 5.12 6.16 -9.69
CA GLY A 183 4.59 5.17 -8.76
C GLY A 183 4.94 5.46 -7.30
N LEU A 184 3.97 5.21 -6.41
CA LEU A 184 4.09 5.32 -4.95
C LEU A 184 3.46 4.09 -4.27
N GLY A 185 3.96 3.75 -3.08
CA GLY A 185 3.47 2.62 -2.29
C GLY A 185 3.57 1.31 -3.06
N LEU A 186 2.55 0.47 -3.04
CA LEU A 186 2.50 -0.83 -3.75
C LEU A 186 2.66 -0.70 -5.28
N LEU A 187 2.49 0.51 -5.82
CA LEU A 187 2.69 0.81 -7.24
C LEU A 187 4.03 1.53 -7.51
N ARG A 188 4.97 1.55 -6.54
CA ARG A 188 6.26 2.26 -6.62
C ARG A 188 7.16 1.69 -7.73
N SER A 189 7.20 0.37 -7.87
CA SER A 189 8.09 -0.30 -8.82
C SER A 189 7.62 -0.14 -10.26
N ASP A 190 8.45 0.43 -11.10
CA ASP A 190 8.17 0.52 -12.52
C ASP A 190 8.13 -0.87 -13.19
N PRO A 191 7.30 -1.06 -14.22
CA PRO A 191 7.33 -2.28 -15.01
C PRO A 191 8.73 -2.54 -15.58
N PRO A 192 9.11 -3.81 -15.79
CA PRO A 192 10.38 -4.14 -16.43
C PRO A 192 10.53 -3.42 -17.78
N LEU A 193 11.75 -2.93 -18.06
CA LEU A 193 12.08 -2.30 -19.35
C LEU A 193 11.71 -3.24 -20.50
N GLY A 194 11.01 -2.67 -21.50
CA GLY A 194 10.58 -3.42 -22.69
C GLY A 194 9.28 -4.22 -22.51
N LYS A 195 8.61 -4.12 -21.36
CA LYS A 195 7.23 -4.64 -21.25
C LYS A 195 6.34 -3.85 -22.21
N ALA A 196 5.65 -4.56 -23.10
CA ALA A 196 4.69 -3.93 -24.00
C ALA A 196 3.57 -3.25 -23.23
N PRO A 197 3.07 -2.09 -23.70
CA PRO A 197 1.91 -1.44 -23.14
C PRO A 197 0.70 -2.38 -23.08
N GLU A 198 -0.15 -2.19 -22.12
CA GLU A 198 -1.41 -2.95 -22.02
C GLU A 198 -2.41 -2.38 -23.05
N VAL A 199 -2.80 -3.20 -24.01
CA VAL A 199 -3.86 -2.86 -24.96
C VAL A 199 -5.20 -3.03 -24.25
N LEU A 200 -6.01 -1.97 -24.23
CA LEU A 200 -7.31 -2.00 -23.61
C LEU A 200 -8.28 -2.88 -24.40
N SER A 201 -9.11 -3.63 -23.71
CA SER A 201 -10.27 -4.29 -24.33
C SER A 201 -11.24 -3.23 -24.86
N ALA A 202 -12.09 -3.60 -25.82
CA ALA A 202 -13.11 -2.68 -26.35
C ALA A 202 -14.01 -2.10 -25.26
N GLU A 203 -14.33 -2.91 -24.23
CA GLU A 203 -15.12 -2.47 -23.08
C GLU A 203 -14.34 -1.48 -22.19
N ALA A 204 -13.05 -1.76 -21.92
CA ALA A 204 -12.21 -0.88 -21.11
C ALA A 204 -11.93 0.45 -21.85
N SER A 205 -11.73 0.42 -23.17
CA SER A 205 -11.60 1.62 -24.01
C SER A 205 -12.89 2.44 -24.00
N ALA A 206 -14.05 1.81 -24.21
CA ALA A 206 -15.34 2.51 -24.12
C ALA A 206 -15.51 3.20 -22.77
N LYS A 207 -15.19 2.51 -21.67
CA LYS A 207 -15.25 3.06 -20.30
C LYS A 207 -14.25 4.20 -20.07
N ALA A 208 -13.08 4.15 -20.71
CA ALA A 208 -12.11 5.24 -20.64
C ALA A 208 -12.66 6.54 -21.25
N HIS A 209 -13.54 6.45 -22.26
CA HIS A 209 -14.13 7.59 -22.97
C HIS A 209 -15.52 8.01 -22.48
N GLU A 210 -16.08 7.34 -21.47
CA GLU A 210 -17.31 7.83 -20.79
C GLU A 210 -17.09 9.23 -20.21
N ALA A 211 -18.12 10.09 -20.27
CA ALA A 211 -18.07 11.46 -19.75
C ALA A 211 -18.19 11.49 -18.22
N ASN A 212 -17.25 10.85 -17.54
CA ASN A 212 -17.13 10.83 -16.07
C ASN A 212 -15.67 11.00 -15.65
N ILE A 213 -15.41 11.64 -14.52
CA ILE A 213 -14.06 11.89 -14.01
C ILE A 213 -13.55 10.68 -13.24
N LEU A 214 -14.40 10.05 -12.43
CA LEU A 214 -14.02 8.95 -11.55
C LEU A 214 -14.34 7.60 -12.18
N VAL A 215 -13.39 6.65 -12.05
CA VAL A 215 -13.56 5.25 -12.46
C VAL A 215 -13.23 4.37 -11.26
N LEU A 216 -14.23 3.71 -10.69
CA LEU A 216 -14.06 2.76 -9.60
C LEU A 216 -13.97 1.34 -10.17
N THR A 217 -12.90 0.65 -9.88
CA THR A 217 -12.69 -0.73 -10.36
C THR A 217 -12.08 -1.60 -9.26
N LYS A 218 -12.43 -2.88 -9.28
CA LYS A 218 -11.81 -3.87 -8.42
C LYS A 218 -10.66 -4.57 -9.13
N ALA A 219 -9.52 -4.71 -8.46
CA ALA A 219 -8.36 -5.42 -9.01
C ALA A 219 -8.53 -6.94 -8.88
N ASN A 220 -7.87 -7.68 -9.78
CA ASN A 220 -7.72 -9.13 -9.63
C ASN A 220 -6.64 -9.50 -8.61
N SER A 221 -5.74 -8.57 -8.27
CA SER A 221 -4.69 -8.74 -7.27
C SER A 221 -5.21 -8.51 -5.85
N ARG A 222 -4.67 -9.29 -4.91
CA ARG A 222 -4.92 -9.09 -3.49
C ARG A 222 -3.86 -8.18 -2.90
N SER A 223 -4.25 -7.37 -1.90
CA SER A 223 -3.31 -6.58 -1.11
C SER A 223 -2.43 -7.47 -0.24
N THR A 224 -1.16 -7.14 -0.17
CA THR A 224 -0.19 -7.67 0.81
C THR A 224 -0.18 -6.84 2.09
N VAL A 225 -0.76 -5.63 2.06
CA VAL A 225 -0.76 -4.67 3.18
C VAL A 225 -2.15 -4.59 3.80
N HIS A 226 -2.20 -4.50 5.11
CA HIS A 226 -3.35 -4.43 5.98
C HIS A 226 -4.11 -5.77 6.00
N ARG A 227 -5.12 -5.99 5.21
CA ARG A 227 -5.86 -7.27 5.14
C ARG A 227 -5.77 -7.86 3.74
N VAL A 228 -5.66 -9.18 3.66
CA VAL A 228 -5.62 -9.90 2.37
C VAL A 228 -7.00 -9.85 1.71
N ALA A 229 -7.22 -8.84 0.89
CA ALA A 229 -8.43 -8.68 0.09
C ALA A 229 -8.08 -8.11 -1.29
N HIS A 230 -8.99 -8.21 -2.25
CA HIS A 230 -8.80 -7.57 -3.54
C HIS A 230 -8.66 -6.07 -3.38
N LEU A 231 -7.69 -5.48 -4.07
CA LEU A 231 -7.51 -4.04 -4.11
C LEU A 231 -8.67 -3.39 -4.85
N ASP A 232 -9.10 -2.25 -4.38
CA ASP A 232 -9.99 -1.36 -5.11
C ASP A 232 -9.15 -0.24 -5.73
N TYR A 233 -9.49 0.13 -6.97
CA TYR A 233 -8.83 1.22 -7.66
C TYR A 233 -9.80 2.38 -7.88
N VAL A 234 -9.34 3.56 -7.51
CA VAL A 234 -9.96 4.84 -7.87
C VAL A 234 -9.12 5.44 -8.99
N GLY A 235 -9.63 5.40 -10.21
CA GLY A 235 -9.08 6.08 -11.36
C GLY A 235 -9.66 7.49 -11.45
N VAL A 236 -8.81 8.46 -11.79
CA VAL A 236 -9.21 9.84 -12.09
C VAL A 236 -8.73 10.15 -13.49
N LYS A 237 -9.64 10.42 -14.41
CA LYS A 237 -9.32 10.78 -15.78
C LYS A 237 -8.75 12.19 -15.85
N ALA A 238 -7.78 12.41 -16.74
CA ALA A 238 -7.30 13.74 -17.10
C ALA A 238 -7.64 14.01 -18.56
N TYR A 239 -8.07 15.23 -18.83
CA TYR A 239 -8.59 15.67 -20.10
C TYR A 239 -7.65 16.70 -20.72
N ALA A 240 -7.52 16.69 -22.05
CA ALA A 240 -6.96 17.81 -22.82
C ALA A 240 -7.99 18.94 -22.95
N ASP A 241 -7.52 20.09 -23.46
CA ASP A 241 -8.36 21.28 -23.65
C ASP A 241 -9.54 21.04 -24.63
N ASP A 242 -9.45 20.05 -25.50
CA ASP A 242 -10.52 19.65 -26.43
C ASP A 242 -11.52 18.64 -25.82
N GLY A 243 -11.41 18.33 -24.54
CA GLY A 243 -12.27 17.38 -23.84
C GLY A 243 -11.92 15.91 -24.08
N THR A 244 -10.82 15.59 -24.78
CA THR A 244 -10.37 14.20 -24.94
C THR A 244 -9.65 13.70 -23.71
N VAL A 245 -9.85 12.42 -23.36
CA VAL A 245 -9.12 11.77 -22.25
C VAL A 245 -7.70 11.46 -22.70
N VAL A 246 -6.70 12.00 -22.01
CA VAL A 246 -5.28 11.83 -22.37
C VAL A 246 -4.48 11.08 -21.32
N ALA A 247 -4.98 11.02 -20.09
CA ALA A 247 -4.27 10.39 -18.99
C ALA A 247 -5.25 9.86 -17.94
N ALA A 248 -4.75 9.05 -17.05
CA ALA A 248 -5.48 8.62 -15.86
C ALA A 248 -4.52 8.54 -14.67
N ARG A 249 -5.02 8.89 -13.48
CA ARG A 249 -4.34 8.70 -12.20
C ARG A 249 -5.03 7.60 -11.45
N ARG A 250 -4.30 6.64 -10.93
CA ARG A 250 -4.87 5.49 -10.22
C ARG A 250 -4.40 5.48 -8.78
N PHE A 251 -5.35 5.52 -7.87
CA PHE A 251 -5.14 5.27 -6.45
C PHE A 251 -5.54 3.84 -6.13
N ALA A 252 -4.68 3.10 -5.48
CA ALA A 252 -4.96 1.76 -4.99
C ALA A 252 -5.32 1.81 -3.51
N GLU A 253 -6.42 1.14 -3.15
CA GLU A 253 -6.90 1.03 -1.79
C GLU A 253 -7.62 -0.29 -1.52
N ARG A 254 -8.00 -0.42 -0.26
CA ARG A 254 -9.08 -1.29 0.18
C ARG A 254 -10.23 -0.45 0.76
N ILE A 255 -11.36 -0.41 0.07
CA ILE A 255 -12.58 0.18 0.63
C ILE A 255 -13.14 -0.76 1.71
N CYS A 256 -13.10 -0.30 2.96
CA CYS A 256 -13.91 -0.87 4.03
C CYS A 256 -15.26 -0.14 4.00
N VAL A 257 -16.22 -0.66 3.25
CA VAL A 257 -17.60 -0.21 3.40
C VAL A 257 -18.09 -0.76 4.73
N VAL A 258 -18.08 0.05 5.76
CA VAL A 258 -18.89 -0.21 6.96
C VAL A 258 -20.32 0.14 6.55
N LEU A 259 -21.10 -0.88 6.22
CA LEU A 259 -22.54 -0.75 6.17
C LEU A 259 -22.98 -0.61 7.64
N GLU A 260 -23.19 0.61 8.10
CA GLU A 260 -24.01 0.85 9.27
C GLU A 260 -25.43 0.43 8.88
N HIS A 261 -25.89 -0.67 9.44
CA HIS A 261 -27.31 -1.01 9.47
C HIS A 261 -27.91 -0.20 10.62
N ASP A 262 -28.78 0.78 10.27
CA ASP A 262 -29.75 1.35 11.18
C ASP A 262 -30.74 0.28 11.69
#